data_eda1ccf711ab70679c5436e57dfae2d9
#
_entry.id   eda1ccf711ab70679c5436e57dfae2d9
#
_cell.length_a   1.000
_cell.length_b   1.000
_cell.length_c   1.000
_cell.angle_alpha   90.00
_cell.angle_beta   90.00
_cell.angle_gamma   90.00
#
_symmetry.space_group_name_H-M   'P 1'
#
loop_
_entity.id
_entity.type
_entity.pdbx_description
1 polymer ?
#
loop_
_entity_poly.entity_id
_entity_poly.type
_entity_poly.pdbx_seq_one_letter_code
_entity_poly.pdbx_strand_id
1 'polypeptide(L)'
;RSTLFPYTTLFRSMTARYLDMVRSVYGRLGVSWETIGNDILVSENQRLIVEPDLGGAIPEISVMPWPAFPSDLMSIAIVIATQVHGTVLFHDWMYPSRMYFTDKLVAMGAQVVLCDPHRCIVQGPTRLYPEKLESPDIRAGMALLLATLAAPGKSTIRNIRQIERGYEGVEEKMRALGARITRRSE
;
A
#
# COMPACT_ATOMS: atom_id res chain seq x y z
N ARG A 1 16.51 3.76 7.74
CA ARG A 1 15.18 3.80 8.44
C ARG A 1 14.09 3.66 7.39
N SER A 2 13.12 2.78 7.65
CA SER A 2 11.94 2.68 6.80
C SER A 2 11.20 4.02 6.78
N THR A 3 10.96 4.56 5.59
CA THR A 3 10.22 5.82 5.40
C THR A 3 8.71 5.64 5.51
N LEU A 4 8.21 4.40 5.50
CA LEU A 4 6.78 4.08 5.58
C LEU A 4 6.19 4.27 6.97
N PHE A 5 6.98 4.01 8.04
CA PHE A 5 6.55 4.13 9.43
C PHE A 5 7.65 4.81 10.24
N PRO A 6 7.86 6.12 10.07
CA PRO A 6 8.93 6.84 10.75
C PRO A 6 8.72 6.97 12.26
N TYR A 7 7.49 6.76 12.74
CA TYR A 7 7.09 6.90 14.13
C TYR A 7 6.04 5.87 14.53
N THR A 8 6.03 5.47 15.80
CA THR A 8 4.91 4.72 16.38
C THR A 8 3.65 5.57 16.34
N THR A 9 2.59 5.05 15.76
CA THR A 9 1.33 5.77 15.55
C THR A 9 0.16 5.07 16.23
N LEU A 10 -0.67 5.82 16.93
CA LEU A 10 -1.90 5.35 17.58
C LEU A 10 -3.13 5.84 16.81
N PHE A 11 -3.91 4.89 16.27
CA PHE A 11 -5.21 5.15 15.66
C PHE A 11 -6.31 4.87 16.69
N ARG A 12 -7.09 5.89 17.02
CA ARG A 12 -8.12 5.83 18.08
C ARG A 12 -9.50 5.47 17.53
N SER A 13 -10.31 4.88 18.41
CA SER A 13 -11.75 4.60 18.17
C SER A 13 -11.97 3.73 16.92
N MET A 14 -11.11 2.74 16.71
CA MET A 14 -11.24 1.78 15.63
C MET A 14 -12.14 0.62 16.03
N THR A 15 -12.83 0.02 15.07
CA THR A 15 -13.52 -1.26 15.29
C THR A 15 -12.59 -2.41 14.90
N ALA A 16 -11.61 -2.70 15.75
CA ALA A 16 -10.48 -3.57 15.50
C ALA A 16 -10.87 -4.95 14.95
N ARG A 17 -12.01 -5.52 15.40
CA ARG A 17 -12.51 -6.85 14.93
C ARG A 17 -12.73 -6.94 13.42
N TYR A 18 -12.99 -5.82 12.74
CA TYR A 18 -13.14 -5.82 11.29
C TYR A 18 -11.81 -5.78 10.53
N LEU A 19 -10.70 -5.64 11.23
CA LEU A 19 -9.37 -5.59 10.66
C LEU A 19 -8.60 -6.91 10.77
N ASP A 20 -9.18 -7.95 11.35
CA ASP A 20 -8.50 -9.24 11.54
C ASP A 20 -8.04 -9.85 10.21
N MET A 21 -8.87 -9.74 9.18
CA MET A 21 -8.51 -10.20 7.84
C MET A 21 -7.40 -9.33 7.22
N VAL A 22 -7.46 -8.00 7.40
CA VAL A 22 -6.40 -7.08 6.95
C VAL A 22 -5.09 -7.40 7.68
N ARG A 23 -5.18 -7.67 9.01
CA ARG A 23 -4.05 -8.11 9.83
C ARG A 23 -3.41 -9.37 9.28
N SER A 24 -4.22 -10.37 8.94
CA SER A 24 -3.74 -11.64 8.38
C SER A 24 -2.96 -11.43 7.08
N VAL A 25 -3.52 -10.66 6.14
CA VAL A 25 -2.89 -10.43 4.83
C VAL A 25 -1.68 -9.51 4.93
N TYR A 26 -1.77 -8.40 5.68
CA TYR A 26 -0.64 -7.49 5.84
C TYR A 26 0.46 -8.09 6.73
N GLY A 27 0.10 -9.00 7.65
CA GLY A 27 1.05 -9.80 8.42
C GLY A 27 1.96 -10.63 7.53
N ARG A 28 1.45 -11.20 6.43
CA ARG A 28 2.26 -11.90 5.43
C ARG A 28 3.31 -10.99 4.74
N LEU A 29 3.08 -9.68 4.76
CA LEU A 29 4.04 -8.67 4.32
C LEU A 29 4.91 -8.14 5.47
N GLY A 30 4.81 -8.73 6.66
CA GLY A 30 5.56 -8.32 7.85
C GLY A 30 5.05 -7.04 8.52
N VAL A 31 3.86 -6.55 8.13
CA VAL A 31 3.22 -5.41 8.79
C VAL A 31 2.42 -5.89 9.99
N SER A 32 2.70 -5.33 11.16
CA SER A 32 2.05 -5.70 12.42
C SER A 32 1.55 -4.49 13.19
N TRP A 33 0.56 -4.72 14.03
CA TRP A 33 0.06 -3.73 14.99
C TRP A 33 -0.51 -4.42 16.23
N GLU A 34 -0.61 -3.65 17.30
CA GLU A 34 -1.26 -4.07 18.55
C GLU A 34 -2.65 -3.44 18.65
N THR A 35 -3.59 -4.18 19.24
CA THR A 35 -4.93 -3.67 19.55
C THR A 35 -4.99 -3.39 21.03
N ILE A 36 -5.29 -2.13 21.42
CA ILE A 36 -5.42 -1.67 22.79
C ILE A 36 -6.85 -1.15 22.98
N GLY A 37 -7.74 -2.03 23.44
CA GLY A 37 -9.17 -1.72 23.50
C GLY A 37 -9.73 -1.45 22.09
N ASN A 38 -10.20 -0.24 21.86
CA ASN A 38 -10.68 0.21 20.53
C ASN A 38 -9.63 0.99 19.73
N ASP A 39 -8.38 0.96 20.17
CA ASP A 39 -7.29 1.67 19.50
C ASP A 39 -6.34 0.68 18.84
N ILE A 40 -5.63 1.14 17.81
CA ILE A 40 -4.62 0.38 17.09
C ILE A 40 -3.29 1.11 17.19
N LEU A 41 -2.28 0.42 17.71
CA LEU A 41 -0.92 0.92 17.82
C LEU A 41 -0.06 0.27 16.72
N VAL A 42 0.41 1.08 15.77
CA VAL A 42 1.37 0.66 14.74
C VAL A 42 2.76 1.11 15.18
N SER A 43 3.61 0.15 15.51
CA SER A 43 5.01 0.42 15.91
C SER A 43 5.87 0.85 14.73
N GLU A 44 6.87 1.70 14.98
CA GLU A 44 7.92 2.01 14.01
C GLU A 44 8.85 0.81 13.72
N ASN A 45 8.90 -0.14 14.65
CA ASN A 45 9.74 -1.34 14.55
C ASN A 45 9.01 -2.47 13.83
N GLN A 46 8.89 -2.35 12.52
CA GLN A 46 8.27 -3.37 11.66
C GLN A 46 9.34 -4.35 11.14
N ARG A 47 9.02 -5.63 11.14
CA ARG A 47 9.84 -6.66 10.46
C ARG A 47 9.32 -6.87 9.04
N LEU A 48 9.65 -5.98 8.12
CA LEU A 48 9.17 -5.98 6.75
C LEU A 48 9.83 -7.10 5.93
N ILE A 49 9.40 -8.34 6.16
CA ILE A 49 9.85 -9.56 5.46
C ILE A 49 8.62 -10.35 5.07
N VAL A 50 8.54 -10.74 3.81
CA VAL A 50 7.47 -11.59 3.29
C VAL A 50 7.50 -12.95 3.98
N GLU A 51 6.36 -13.40 4.48
CA GLU A 51 6.20 -14.76 4.99
C GLU A 51 5.99 -15.72 3.80
N PRO A 52 6.91 -16.66 3.55
CA PRO A 52 6.78 -17.60 2.45
C PRO A 52 5.67 -18.63 2.74
N ASP A 53 5.11 -19.19 1.69
CA ASP A 53 4.22 -20.35 1.80
C ASP A 53 5.00 -21.64 2.10
N LEU A 54 4.27 -22.75 2.29
CA LEU A 54 4.86 -24.05 2.61
C LEU A 54 6.01 -24.41 1.65
N GLY A 55 7.09 -24.91 2.21
CA GLY A 55 8.27 -25.28 1.45
C GLY A 55 9.08 -24.09 0.89
N GLY A 56 8.82 -22.88 1.36
CA GLY A 56 9.51 -21.67 0.87
C GLY A 56 8.95 -21.13 -0.45
N ALA A 57 7.75 -21.56 -0.84
CA ALA A 57 7.10 -21.09 -2.07
C ALA A 57 6.75 -19.58 -1.98
N ILE A 58 6.68 -18.94 -3.15
CA ILE A 58 6.24 -17.54 -3.25
C ILE A 58 4.78 -17.46 -2.81
N PRO A 59 4.46 -16.63 -1.81
CA PRO A 59 3.10 -16.50 -1.33
C PRO A 59 2.21 -15.77 -2.34
N GLU A 60 0.96 -16.20 -2.41
CA GLU A 60 -0.09 -15.52 -3.17
C GLU A 60 -1.00 -14.73 -2.22
N ILE A 61 -1.26 -13.47 -2.56
CA ILE A 61 -2.30 -12.62 -1.97
C ILE A 61 -3.40 -12.42 -3.00
N SER A 62 -4.54 -13.07 -2.76
CA SER A 62 -5.72 -13.00 -3.62
C SER A 62 -6.86 -12.22 -2.98
N VAL A 63 -7.60 -11.48 -3.79
CA VAL A 63 -8.84 -10.83 -3.33
C VAL A 63 -9.99 -11.83 -3.28
N MET A 64 -10.87 -11.61 -2.33
CA MET A 64 -12.13 -12.34 -2.23
C MET A 64 -13.22 -11.44 -1.62
N PRO A 65 -14.52 -11.75 -1.87
CA PRO A 65 -15.61 -11.05 -1.20
C PRO A 65 -15.50 -11.11 0.33
N TRP A 66 -16.03 -10.07 0.98
CA TRP A 66 -16.11 -10.06 2.45
C TRP A 66 -16.68 -11.40 3.00
N PRO A 67 -16.12 -11.96 4.08
CA PRO A 67 -15.12 -11.38 5.01
C PRO A 67 -13.65 -11.64 4.67
N ALA A 68 -13.32 -11.96 3.43
CA ALA A 68 -11.95 -12.12 2.99
C ALA A 68 -11.30 -10.80 2.51
N PHE A 69 -10.11 -10.84 1.88
CA PHE A 69 -9.33 -9.65 1.56
C PHE A 69 -9.96 -8.84 0.42
N PRO A 70 -10.41 -7.58 0.68
CA PRO A 70 -11.11 -6.79 -0.33
C PRO A 70 -10.15 -6.24 -1.38
N SER A 71 -10.61 -6.22 -2.64
CA SER A 71 -9.89 -5.63 -3.77
C SER A 71 -9.51 -4.16 -3.55
N ASP A 72 -10.26 -3.44 -2.73
CA ASP A 72 -9.98 -2.02 -2.43
C ASP A 72 -8.64 -1.80 -1.71
N LEU A 73 -8.12 -2.79 -1.02
CA LEU A 73 -6.84 -2.74 -0.32
C LEU A 73 -5.68 -3.34 -1.14
N MET A 74 -5.96 -3.98 -2.26
CA MET A 74 -4.97 -4.65 -3.10
C MET A 74 -3.88 -3.70 -3.57
N SER A 75 -4.24 -2.54 -4.09
CA SER A 75 -3.27 -1.57 -4.60
C SER A 75 -2.32 -1.06 -3.51
N ILE A 76 -2.81 -0.92 -2.27
CA ILE A 76 -1.99 -0.54 -1.11
C ILE A 76 -1.05 -1.68 -0.73
N ALA A 77 -1.52 -2.93 -0.72
CA ALA A 77 -0.70 -4.10 -0.42
C ALA A 77 0.45 -4.25 -1.44
N ILE A 78 0.19 -3.99 -2.72
CA ILE A 78 1.21 -3.97 -3.77
C ILE A 78 2.30 -2.93 -3.48
N VAL A 79 1.92 -1.71 -3.08
CA VAL A 79 2.90 -0.67 -2.72
C VAL A 79 3.70 -1.07 -1.49
N ILE A 80 3.07 -1.63 -0.46
CA ILE A 80 3.79 -2.14 0.73
C ILE A 80 4.81 -3.17 0.30
N ALA A 81 4.45 -4.14 -0.56
CA ALA A 81 5.36 -5.19 -1.03
C ALA A 81 6.59 -4.64 -1.75
N THR A 82 6.50 -3.46 -2.41
CA THR A 82 7.70 -2.83 -3.00
C THR A 82 8.74 -2.42 -1.96
N GLN A 83 8.37 -2.35 -0.67
CA GLN A 83 9.25 -1.92 0.42
C GLN A 83 9.58 -3.05 1.41
N VAL A 84 9.13 -4.28 1.13
CA VAL A 84 9.30 -5.45 1.99
C VAL A 84 10.30 -6.41 1.37
N HIS A 85 11.13 -7.07 2.19
CA HIS A 85 12.08 -8.09 1.72
C HIS A 85 11.34 -9.36 1.29
N GLY A 86 11.40 -9.71 0.01
CA GLY A 86 10.85 -10.92 -0.56
C GLY A 86 10.05 -10.70 -1.82
N THR A 87 9.40 -11.76 -2.28
CA THR A 87 8.60 -11.80 -3.52
C THR A 87 7.18 -12.23 -3.20
N VAL A 88 6.19 -11.58 -3.80
CA VAL A 88 4.77 -11.87 -3.61
C VAL A 88 4.05 -11.88 -4.95
N LEU A 89 3.17 -12.85 -5.16
CA LEU A 89 2.20 -12.85 -6.25
C LEU A 89 0.90 -12.22 -5.76
N PHE A 90 0.44 -11.21 -6.47
CA PHE A 90 -0.87 -10.58 -6.24
C PHE A 90 -1.86 -10.99 -7.33
N HIS A 91 -3.09 -11.30 -6.93
CA HIS A 91 -4.14 -11.76 -7.83
C HIS A 91 -5.48 -11.06 -7.50
N ASP A 92 -5.93 -10.18 -8.39
CA ASP A 92 -7.27 -9.58 -8.36
C ASP A 92 -8.12 -10.12 -9.52
N TRP A 93 -8.81 -11.23 -9.28
CA TRP A 93 -9.68 -11.85 -10.27
C TRP A 93 -11.02 -11.13 -10.44
N MET A 94 -11.39 -10.26 -9.47
CA MET A 94 -12.69 -9.61 -9.45
C MET A 94 -12.79 -8.42 -10.42
N TYR A 95 -11.68 -7.70 -10.61
CA TYR A 95 -11.68 -6.48 -11.42
C TYR A 95 -10.55 -6.52 -12.46
N PRO A 96 -10.90 -6.62 -13.75
CA PRO A 96 -9.92 -6.52 -14.82
C PRO A 96 -9.26 -5.14 -14.78
N SER A 97 -8.01 -5.07 -15.21
CA SER A 97 -7.23 -3.83 -15.30
C SER A 97 -6.85 -3.16 -13.96
N ARG A 98 -7.20 -3.77 -12.80
CA ARG A 98 -6.82 -3.25 -11.48
C ARG A 98 -5.32 -3.17 -11.30
N MET A 99 -4.55 -4.02 -12.00
CA MET A 99 -3.10 -4.09 -11.92
C MET A 99 -2.38 -3.04 -12.79
N TYR A 100 -3.06 -2.36 -13.70
CA TYR A 100 -2.38 -1.48 -14.68
C TYR A 100 -1.68 -0.26 -14.06
N PHE A 101 -2.06 0.16 -12.85
CA PHE A 101 -1.35 1.24 -12.17
C PHE A 101 0.09 0.86 -11.80
N THR A 102 0.44 -0.44 -11.84
CA THR A 102 1.80 -0.93 -11.51
C THR A 102 2.84 -0.47 -12.50
N ASP A 103 2.48 -0.10 -13.74
CA ASP A 103 3.38 0.52 -14.71
C ASP A 103 3.95 1.85 -14.17
N LYS A 104 3.16 2.61 -13.40
CA LYS A 104 3.60 3.82 -12.73
C LYS A 104 4.57 3.52 -11.58
N LEU A 105 4.37 2.41 -10.86
CA LEU A 105 5.33 1.96 -9.86
C LEU A 105 6.65 1.51 -10.51
N VAL A 106 6.58 0.84 -11.66
CA VAL A 106 7.78 0.47 -12.44
C VAL A 106 8.52 1.73 -12.91
N ALA A 107 7.81 2.76 -13.38
CA ALA A 107 8.42 4.05 -13.72
C ALA A 107 9.11 4.71 -12.51
N MET A 108 8.59 4.50 -11.29
CA MET A 108 9.22 4.92 -10.05
C MET A 108 10.40 4.03 -9.61
N GLY A 109 10.71 2.95 -10.32
CA GLY A 109 11.81 2.04 -10.02
C GLY A 109 11.42 0.77 -9.25
N ALA A 110 10.12 0.50 -9.06
CA ALA A 110 9.67 -0.73 -8.43
C ALA A 110 9.95 -1.95 -9.32
N GLN A 111 10.31 -3.07 -8.70
CA GLN A 111 10.46 -4.36 -9.39
C GLN A 111 9.10 -5.08 -9.38
N VAL A 112 8.34 -4.84 -10.43
CA VAL A 112 7.02 -5.44 -10.64
C VAL A 112 6.97 -6.07 -12.02
N VAL A 113 6.46 -7.29 -12.09
CA VAL A 113 6.15 -7.99 -13.34
C VAL A 113 4.64 -8.11 -13.44
N LEU A 114 4.04 -7.43 -14.42
CA LEU A 114 2.63 -7.61 -14.74
C LEU A 114 2.50 -8.90 -15.57
N CYS A 115 1.90 -9.94 -14.98
CA CYS A 115 1.72 -11.24 -15.63
C CYS A 115 0.56 -11.22 -16.62
N ASP A 116 -0.55 -10.60 -16.22
CA ASP A 116 -1.76 -10.43 -17.00
C ASP A 116 -2.63 -9.31 -16.35
N PRO A 117 -3.86 -9.01 -16.87
CA PRO A 117 -4.71 -7.96 -16.32
C PRO A 117 -5.10 -8.14 -14.84
N HIS A 118 -4.94 -9.34 -14.31
CA HIS A 118 -5.37 -9.73 -12.96
C HIS A 118 -4.22 -10.03 -12.01
N ARG A 119 -3.00 -10.30 -12.51
CA ARG A 119 -1.88 -10.78 -11.69
C ARG A 119 -0.61 -9.99 -11.91
N CYS A 120 0.08 -9.71 -10.81
CA CYS A 120 1.43 -9.19 -10.84
C CYS A 120 2.31 -9.83 -9.78
N ILE A 121 3.60 -9.91 -10.04
CA ILE A 121 4.62 -10.31 -9.08
C ILE A 121 5.37 -9.05 -8.66
N VAL A 122 5.55 -8.89 -7.36
CA VAL A 122 6.31 -7.78 -6.78
C VAL A 122 7.50 -8.35 -6.02
N GLN A 123 8.66 -7.79 -6.26
CA GLN A 123 9.87 -8.10 -5.51
C GLN A 123 10.37 -6.83 -4.79
N GLY A 124 10.59 -6.92 -3.50
CA GLY A 124 11.12 -5.83 -2.68
C GLY A 124 12.28 -6.27 -1.80
N PRO A 125 12.90 -5.32 -1.07
CA PRO A 125 12.62 -3.90 -1.14
C PRO A 125 13.26 -3.26 -2.38
N THR A 126 12.56 -2.26 -2.94
CA THR A 126 13.09 -1.47 -4.05
C THR A 126 13.21 0.00 -3.65
N ARG A 127 14.24 0.67 -4.15
CA ARG A 127 14.36 2.11 -4.02
C ARG A 127 13.43 2.78 -5.02
N LEU A 128 12.38 3.42 -4.53
CA LEU A 128 11.52 4.23 -5.37
C LEU A 128 12.14 5.60 -5.63
N TYR A 129 11.89 6.15 -6.80
CA TYR A 129 12.34 7.46 -7.22
C TYR A 129 11.16 8.42 -7.37
N PRO A 130 11.36 9.73 -7.14
CA PRO A 130 10.31 10.72 -7.29
C PRO A 130 9.88 10.84 -8.76
N GLU A 131 8.57 10.96 -8.98
CA GLU A 131 7.99 11.02 -10.32
C GLU A 131 6.81 12.00 -10.41
N LYS A 132 6.47 12.39 -11.63
CA LYS A 132 5.25 13.14 -11.94
C LYS A 132 4.17 12.17 -12.38
N LEU A 133 3.18 11.97 -11.51
CA LEU A 133 2.13 10.99 -11.68
C LEU A 133 0.78 11.65 -11.92
N GLU A 134 -0.14 10.87 -12.46
CA GLU A 134 -1.55 11.20 -12.56
C GLU A 134 -2.36 10.10 -11.90
N SER A 135 -3.33 10.48 -11.06
CA SER A 135 -4.23 9.55 -10.40
C SER A 135 -5.24 8.99 -11.40
N PRO A 136 -5.23 7.68 -11.70
CA PRO A 136 -6.19 7.10 -12.65
C PRO A 136 -7.56 6.87 -12.02
N ASP A 137 -7.60 6.51 -10.74
CA ASP A 137 -8.80 6.22 -9.95
C ASP A 137 -8.55 6.43 -8.46
N ILE A 138 -9.58 6.18 -7.64
CA ILE A 138 -9.55 6.37 -6.18
C ILE A 138 -8.46 5.51 -5.53
N ARG A 139 -8.39 4.23 -5.86
CA ARG A 139 -7.59 3.22 -5.17
C ARG A 139 -6.14 3.26 -5.62
N ALA A 140 -5.93 3.26 -6.92
CA ALA A 140 -4.60 3.41 -7.49
C ALA A 140 -4.00 4.77 -7.15
N GLY A 141 -4.80 5.85 -7.15
CA GLY A 141 -4.36 7.17 -6.75
C GLY A 141 -3.87 7.22 -5.31
N MET A 142 -4.60 6.60 -4.38
CA MET A 142 -4.15 6.50 -2.99
C MET A 142 -2.87 5.65 -2.85
N ALA A 143 -2.78 4.54 -3.56
CA ALA A 143 -1.59 3.70 -3.57
C ALA A 143 -0.37 4.46 -4.13
N LEU A 144 -0.53 5.19 -5.23
CA LEU A 144 0.53 6.03 -5.79
C LEU A 144 0.94 7.16 -4.84
N LEU A 145 0.00 7.75 -4.10
CA LEU A 145 0.32 8.72 -3.05
C LEU A 145 1.24 8.11 -2.00
N LEU A 146 0.93 6.90 -1.51
CA LEU A 146 1.79 6.20 -0.55
C LEU A 146 3.17 5.87 -1.14
N ALA A 147 3.23 5.44 -2.39
CA ALA A 147 4.49 5.19 -3.09
C ALA A 147 5.36 6.45 -3.18
N THR A 148 4.75 7.62 -3.45
CA THR A 148 5.50 8.89 -3.49
C THR A 148 6.01 9.32 -2.12
N LEU A 149 5.33 8.94 -1.02
CA LEU A 149 5.81 9.20 0.34
C LEU A 149 7.01 8.31 0.71
N ALA A 150 7.12 7.14 0.09
CA ALA A 150 8.28 6.25 0.26
C ALA A 150 9.49 6.66 -0.60
N ALA A 151 9.26 7.43 -1.68
CA ALA A 151 10.32 7.91 -2.57
C ALA A 151 11.05 9.13 -1.99
N PRO A 152 12.40 9.12 -1.91
CA PRO A 152 13.14 10.29 -1.46
C PRO A 152 13.13 11.39 -2.53
N GLY A 153 12.65 12.57 -2.19
CA GLY A 153 12.61 13.71 -3.11
C GLY A 153 11.21 14.30 -3.27
N LYS A 154 10.97 14.97 -4.39
CA LYS A 154 9.70 15.66 -4.66
C LYS A 154 8.97 14.99 -5.81
N SER A 155 7.84 14.38 -5.51
CA SER A 155 6.88 13.89 -6.51
C SER A 155 5.72 14.87 -6.68
N THR A 156 5.00 14.74 -7.79
CA THR A 156 3.77 15.49 -8.04
C THR A 156 2.69 14.52 -8.51
N ILE A 157 1.51 14.63 -7.92
CA ILE A 157 0.34 13.85 -8.36
C ILE A 157 -0.71 14.82 -8.88
N ARG A 158 -1.11 14.64 -10.13
CA ARG A 158 -2.22 15.36 -10.77
C ARG A 158 -3.53 14.57 -10.63
N ASN A 159 -4.64 15.20 -11.00
CA ASN A 159 -5.98 14.61 -10.99
C ASN A 159 -6.37 14.06 -9.59
N ILE A 160 -6.01 14.80 -8.53
CA ILE A 160 -6.25 14.40 -7.14
C ILE A 160 -7.73 14.29 -6.78
N ARG A 161 -8.63 14.90 -7.57
CA ARG A 161 -10.09 14.76 -7.39
C ARG A 161 -10.54 13.31 -7.38
N GLN A 162 -9.84 12.42 -8.08
CA GLN A 162 -10.13 10.99 -8.06
C GLN A 162 -9.86 10.38 -6.68
N ILE A 163 -8.80 10.81 -5.98
CA ILE A 163 -8.48 10.35 -4.63
C ILE A 163 -9.52 10.88 -3.65
N GLU A 164 -9.91 12.15 -3.75
CA GLU A 164 -10.84 12.82 -2.85
C GLU A 164 -12.26 12.20 -2.84
N ARG A 165 -12.64 11.52 -3.91
CA ARG A 165 -13.93 10.78 -3.96
C ARG A 165 -14.05 9.69 -2.91
N GLY A 166 -12.94 9.18 -2.39
CA GLY A 166 -12.91 8.13 -1.38
C GLY A 166 -12.10 8.47 -0.13
N TYR A 167 -11.25 9.49 -0.19
CA TYR A 167 -10.34 9.87 0.90
C TYR A 167 -10.42 11.38 1.17
N GLU A 168 -11.46 11.77 1.91
CA GLU A 168 -11.66 13.17 2.31
C GLU A 168 -10.49 13.69 3.16
N GLY A 169 -9.97 14.88 2.82
CA GLY A 169 -8.91 15.55 3.57
C GLY A 169 -7.63 14.72 3.66
N VAL A 170 -7.28 13.98 2.59
CA VAL A 170 -6.14 13.05 2.61
C VAL A 170 -4.82 13.75 2.92
N GLU A 171 -4.60 14.94 2.41
CA GLU A 171 -3.37 15.70 2.66
C GLU A 171 -3.23 16.13 4.13
N GLU A 172 -4.34 16.47 4.78
CA GLU A 172 -4.34 16.84 6.21
C GLU A 172 -4.06 15.63 7.09
N LYS A 173 -4.70 14.51 6.78
CA LYS A 173 -4.47 13.23 7.47
C LYS A 173 -3.04 12.75 7.31
N MET A 174 -2.48 12.84 6.11
CA MET A 174 -1.08 12.46 5.86
C MET A 174 -0.10 13.41 6.56
N ARG A 175 -0.39 14.73 6.61
CA ARG A 175 0.43 15.69 7.38
C ARG A 175 0.39 15.39 8.88
N ALA A 176 -0.76 15.02 9.42
CA ALA A 176 -0.89 14.60 10.81
C ALA A 176 -0.05 13.36 11.14
N LEU A 177 0.19 12.49 10.14
CA LEU A 177 1.09 11.34 10.22
C LEU A 177 2.57 11.69 9.93
N GLY A 178 2.91 12.97 9.77
CA GLY A 178 4.29 13.42 9.54
C GLY A 178 4.69 13.55 8.07
N ALA A 179 3.80 13.33 7.10
CA ALA A 179 4.12 13.48 5.70
C ALA A 179 4.31 14.96 5.29
N ARG A 180 5.32 15.22 4.47
CA ARG A 180 5.54 16.54 3.87
C ARG A 180 4.78 16.65 2.55
N ILE A 181 3.52 17.00 2.62
CA ILE A 181 2.62 17.09 1.48
C ILE A 181 1.96 18.47 1.42
N THR A 182 1.84 19.03 0.22
CA THR A 182 1.18 20.32 -0.03
C THR A 182 0.28 20.21 -1.25
N ARG A 183 -0.90 20.81 -1.15
CA ARG A 183 -1.80 20.99 -2.28
C ARG A 183 -1.42 22.25 -3.05
N ARG A 184 -1.51 22.20 -4.38
CA ARG A 184 -1.41 23.35 -5.26
C ARG A 184 -2.68 23.43 -6.08
N SER A 185 -3.27 24.61 -6.20
CA SER A 185 -4.25 24.91 -7.23
C SER A 185 -3.55 24.95 -8.59
N GLU A 186 -4.12 24.29 -9.57
CA GLU A 186 -3.72 24.45 -10.97
C GLU A 186 -4.19 25.80 -11.52
#